data_343620b1d8d21a198a0e75904c3626a4
#
_entry.id   343620b1d8d21a198a0e75904c3626a4
#
_cell.length_a   1.000
_cell.length_b   1.000
_cell.length_c   1.000
_cell.angle_alpha   90.00
_cell.angle_beta   90.00
_cell.angle_gamma   90.00
#
_symmetry.space_group_name_H-M   'P 1'
#
loop_
_entity.id
_entity.type
_entity.pdbx_description
1 polymer ?
#
loop_
_entity_poly.entity_id
_entity_poly.type
_entity_poly.pdbx_seq_one_letter_code
_entity_poly.pdbx_strand_id
1 'polypeptide(L)'
;MTEVTTAPDRKTNSRTVARLVAEFLAHRDIRRIYGLCGGHIQPIWDEAARLGIQIVDVRHESAAVYMAQAQADLTGSMGVAMVTAGPGLTNAITGIANASVSRSPVLVISGRPPRPQTGMGALQDIPQGDMIRPICRRVEVVSQRHHVLPRLEATVRAAEGVGTPAGPAYIDFPTDLLREVVTDADIDDRFFEPRVSKRVLPSEDAIVRATSLIKASKRPLVISGRAAKKASDELAAFLRASGALYLDTTESRGAIALDNPAAVPAARGKVMPEADVVITVGRKLDFQLAYGSQAVFSPEARFVRLGTSSDELSDNRPGDAELLGSVPASLAALVEAGAVPEQPDVAWIESMQAYNREKTEKFMAGLGNKPPGSDGRMHPQSLLAAINEFIDEDTIMVADGGDILSFARAAVRAETYLDPGALGCLGVGVPFATSAALNFPDRRVIAVIGDGSFGLTAMEIDTAVRSGARAVFVVANNESWGIERNDQLVGYDGNLVGVDLPNCRYNLVAEGLGAYAERIEKPEDLRGAIERALENAPALLDVAVTKDAESPDFKNGLAGVPDRQALEVWDRAEKQRYTVDTATG
;
A
#
# COMPACT_ATOMS: atom_id res chain seq x y z
N MET A 1 39.94 39.58 -3.27
CA MET A 1 38.79 39.91 -4.09
C MET A 1 38.79 38.93 -5.24
N THR A 2 38.07 37.83 -5.09
CA THR A 2 37.87 36.81 -6.14
C THR A 2 36.61 37.20 -6.89
N GLU A 3 36.76 37.51 -8.17
CA GLU A 3 35.64 37.76 -9.09
C GLU A 3 34.67 36.58 -9.08
N VAL A 4 33.46 36.86 -8.67
CA VAL A 4 32.31 35.93 -8.85
C VAL A 4 32.00 35.96 -10.36
N THR A 5 32.43 34.94 -11.08
CA THR A 5 32.03 34.73 -12.47
C THR A 5 30.48 34.58 -12.48
N THR A 6 29.79 35.60 -12.98
CA THR A 6 28.38 35.55 -13.29
C THR A 6 28.10 34.42 -14.26
N ALA A 7 27.17 33.56 -13.89
CA ALA A 7 26.70 32.49 -14.78
C ALA A 7 26.26 33.07 -16.13
N PRO A 8 26.56 32.41 -17.26
CA PRO A 8 26.20 32.90 -18.57
C PRO A 8 24.68 33.02 -18.70
N ASP A 9 24.25 34.12 -19.29
CA ASP A 9 22.88 34.45 -19.60
C ASP A 9 22.25 33.34 -20.46
N ARG A 10 21.39 32.51 -19.85
CA ARG A 10 20.72 31.36 -20.50
C ARG A 10 19.55 31.85 -21.35
N LYS A 11 19.82 32.58 -22.38
CA LYS A 11 18.90 32.83 -23.48
C LYS A 11 19.22 31.86 -24.63
N THR A 12 18.89 30.60 -24.47
CA THR A 12 18.69 29.71 -25.62
C THR A 12 17.52 28.79 -25.31
N ASN A 13 16.52 28.88 -26.15
CA ASN A 13 15.33 28.02 -26.21
C ASN A 13 15.71 26.60 -26.68
N SER A 14 16.87 26.09 -26.27
CA SER A 14 17.35 24.76 -26.65
C SER A 14 16.76 23.70 -25.75
N ARG A 15 15.92 22.84 -26.31
CA ARG A 15 15.31 21.68 -25.64
C ARG A 15 16.41 20.71 -25.24
N THR A 16 16.57 20.44 -23.95
CA THR A 16 17.54 19.46 -23.43
C THR A 16 16.88 18.10 -23.18
N VAL A 17 17.67 17.05 -22.97
CA VAL A 17 17.14 15.75 -22.55
C VAL A 17 16.36 15.87 -21.24
N ALA A 18 16.84 16.67 -20.29
CA ALA A 18 16.11 16.93 -19.03
C ALA A 18 14.73 17.55 -19.29
N ARG A 19 14.67 18.53 -20.22
CA ARG A 19 13.40 19.12 -20.66
C ARG A 19 12.50 18.09 -21.31
N LEU A 20 13.04 17.23 -22.17
CA LEU A 20 12.29 16.16 -22.84
C LEU A 20 11.67 15.17 -21.83
N VAL A 21 12.42 14.79 -20.77
CA VAL A 21 11.91 13.95 -19.68
C VAL A 21 10.75 14.65 -18.95
N ALA A 22 10.92 15.93 -18.60
CA ALA A 22 9.90 16.70 -17.89
C ALA A 22 8.61 16.87 -18.74
N GLU A 23 8.74 17.13 -20.05
CA GLU A 23 7.62 17.20 -20.98
C GLU A 23 6.90 15.86 -21.12
N PHE A 24 7.64 14.75 -21.19
CA PHE A 24 7.02 13.42 -21.21
C PHE A 24 6.16 13.19 -19.97
N LEU A 25 6.64 13.55 -18.78
CA LEU A 25 5.89 13.44 -17.54
C LEU A 25 4.63 14.34 -17.55
N ALA A 26 4.76 15.59 -18.01
CA ALA A 26 3.65 16.53 -18.11
C ALA A 26 2.54 16.02 -19.05
N HIS A 27 2.90 15.45 -20.22
CA HIS A 27 1.94 14.87 -21.18
C HIS A 27 1.26 13.59 -20.64
N ARG A 28 1.81 12.97 -19.61
CA ARG A 28 1.21 11.84 -18.87
C ARG A 28 0.37 12.28 -17.69
N ASP A 29 0.03 13.56 -17.60
CA ASP A 29 -0.73 14.17 -16.50
C ASP A 29 -0.07 13.96 -15.12
N ILE A 30 1.27 13.82 -15.10
CA ILE A 30 2.03 13.79 -13.85
C ILE A 30 2.09 15.20 -13.30
N ARG A 31 1.35 15.46 -12.25
CA ARG A 31 1.24 16.78 -11.60
C ARG A 31 2.16 16.95 -10.42
N ARG A 32 2.67 15.82 -9.86
CA ARG A 32 3.57 15.81 -8.71
C ARG A 32 4.71 14.83 -8.89
N ILE A 33 5.85 15.22 -8.37
CA ILE A 33 7.02 14.37 -8.19
C ILE A 33 7.39 14.46 -6.72
N TYR A 34 7.53 13.32 -6.06
CA TYR A 34 8.03 13.21 -4.70
C TYR A 34 9.51 12.89 -4.75
N GLY A 35 10.34 13.58 -4.00
CA GLY A 35 11.76 13.31 -4.11
C GLY A 35 12.63 14.09 -3.13
N LEU A 36 13.93 13.84 -3.21
CA LEU A 36 14.93 14.60 -2.50
C LEU A 36 15.95 15.10 -3.51
N CYS A 37 16.22 16.41 -3.48
CA CYS A 37 17.09 17.05 -4.45
C CYS A 37 18.53 16.50 -4.40
N GLY A 38 19.21 16.53 -5.56
CA GLY A 38 20.61 16.11 -5.65
C GLY A 38 21.21 16.40 -7.01
N GLY A 39 22.55 16.52 -7.05
CA GLY A 39 23.27 17.00 -8.24
C GLY A 39 23.02 16.23 -9.53
N HIS A 40 22.76 14.91 -9.42
CA HIS A 40 22.60 14.05 -10.60
C HIS A 40 21.20 14.15 -11.23
N ILE A 41 20.19 14.65 -10.53
CA ILE A 41 18.81 14.83 -11.02
C ILE A 41 18.40 16.29 -11.18
N GLN A 42 19.26 17.22 -10.76
CA GLN A 42 18.94 18.66 -10.77
C GLN A 42 18.45 19.19 -12.12
N PRO A 43 18.93 18.74 -13.28
CA PRO A 43 18.40 19.20 -14.56
C PRO A 43 16.94 18.83 -14.79
N ILE A 44 16.50 17.62 -14.42
CA ILE A 44 15.08 17.20 -14.54
C ILE A 44 14.23 17.95 -13.50
N TRP A 45 14.75 18.12 -12.28
CA TRP A 45 14.11 18.82 -11.18
C TRP A 45 13.71 20.27 -11.56
N ASP A 46 14.68 21.02 -12.13
CA ASP A 46 14.47 22.39 -12.59
C ASP A 46 13.45 22.45 -13.74
N GLU A 47 13.58 21.57 -14.74
CA GLU A 47 12.67 21.59 -15.90
C GLU A 47 11.25 21.15 -15.55
N ALA A 48 11.08 20.18 -14.64
CA ALA A 48 9.78 19.76 -14.15
C ALA A 48 9.06 20.91 -13.43
N ALA A 49 9.77 21.61 -12.54
CA ALA A 49 9.24 22.78 -11.85
C ALA A 49 8.84 23.91 -12.83
N ARG A 50 9.65 24.17 -13.89
CA ARG A 50 9.33 25.14 -14.95
C ARG A 50 8.07 24.79 -15.74
N LEU A 51 7.74 23.50 -15.85
CA LEU A 51 6.51 23.03 -16.49
C LEU A 51 5.30 23.02 -15.54
N GLY A 52 5.46 23.47 -14.30
CA GLY A 52 4.39 23.51 -13.31
C GLY A 52 4.13 22.16 -12.61
N ILE A 53 5.01 21.18 -12.77
CA ILE A 53 4.94 19.96 -11.98
C ILE A 53 5.37 20.30 -10.56
N GLN A 54 4.50 20.04 -9.60
CA GLN A 54 4.78 20.28 -8.18
C GLN A 54 5.85 19.30 -7.69
N ILE A 55 6.92 19.85 -7.12
CA ILE A 55 7.94 19.03 -6.43
C ILE A 55 7.60 19.00 -4.94
N VAL A 56 7.41 17.81 -4.39
CA VAL A 56 7.26 17.59 -2.96
C VAL A 56 8.58 17.06 -2.42
N ASP A 57 9.33 17.96 -1.79
CA ASP A 57 10.67 17.68 -1.27
C ASP A 57 10.59 16.99 0.09
N VAL A 58 11.04 15.75 0.17
CA VAL A 58 11.00 14.90 1.36
C VAL A 58 12.27 15.02 2.20
N ARG A 59 12.26 14.43 3.40
CA ARG A 59 13.44 14.36 4.28
C ARG A 59 14.24 13.07 4.13
N HIS A 60 13.59 12.03 3.58
CA HIS A 60 14.21 10.73 3.34
C HIS A 60 13.63 10.10 2.06
N GLU A 61 14.47 9.50 1.22
CA GLU A 61 14.06 9.01 -0.10
C GLU A 61 13.04 7.85 -0.06
N SER A 62 13.00 7.05 1.01
CA SER A 62 11.93 6.06 1.19
C SER A 62 10.55 6.74 1.25
N ALA A 63 10.47 7.90 1.90
CA ALA A 63 9.21 8.66 1.98
C ALA A 63 8.74 9.13 0.60
N ALA A 64 9.66 9.49 -0.31
CA ALA A 64 9.30 9.83 -1.69
C ALA A 64 8.58 8.68 -2.39
N VAL A 65 9.10 7.45 -2.24
CA VAL A 65 8.49 6.26 -2.84
C VAL A 65 7.17 5.91 -2.15
N TYR A 66 7.09 6.02 -0.82
CA TYR A 66 5.84 5.83 -0.09
C TYR A 66 4.76 6.84 -0.54
N MET A 67 5.09 8.12 -0.67
CA MET A 67 4.15 9.13 -1.17
C MET A 67 3.69 8.84 -2.60
N ALA A 68 4.60 8.44 -3.49
CA ALA A 68 4.28 8.01 -4.84
C ALA A 68 3.37 6.77 -4.85
N GLN A 69 3.62 5.81 -3.96
CA GLN A 69 2.77 4.64 -3.79
C GLN A 69 1.36 5.04 -3.33
N ALA A 70 1.24 5.87 -2.29
CA ALA A 70 -0.06 6.30 -1.77
C ALA A 70 -0.88 7.03 -2.85
N GLN A 71 -0.24 7.89 -3.64
CA GLN A 71 -0.90 8.51 -4.80
C GLN A 71 -1.43 7.44 -5.76
N ALA A 72 -0.59 6.47 -6.14
CA ALA A 72 -0.99 5.42 -7.07
C ALA A 72 -2.16 4.56 -6.52
N ASP A 73 -2.16 4.28 -5.23
CA ASP A 73 -3.15 3.45 -4.57
C ASP A 73 -4.51 4.15 -4.40
N LEU A 74 -4.49 5.47 -4.20
CA LEU A 74 -5.69 6.28 -4.02
C LEU A 74 -6.30 6.77 -5.34
N THR A 75 -5.45 7.19 -6.30
CA THR A 75 -5.92 7.81 -7.55
C THR A 75 -6.06 6.81 -8.70
N GLY A 76 -5.42 5.64 -8.59
CA GLY A 76 -5.31 4.68 -9.68
C GLY A 76 -4.35 5.11 -10.80
N SER A 77 -3.72 6.29 -10.70
CA SER A 77 -2.70 6.80 -11.62
C SER A 77 -1.29 6.49 -11.10
N MET A 78 -0.29 6.52 -11.99
CA MET A 78 1.09 6.24 -11.62
C MET A 78 1.66 7.34 -10.71
N GLY A 79 2.30 6.95 -9.60
CA GLY A 79 3.09 7.87 -8.78
C GLY A 79 4.53 7.99 -9.29
N VAL A 80 5.17 9.14 -9.07
CA VAL A 80 6.55 9.39 -9.50
C VAL A 80 7.43 9.77 -8.31
N ALA A 81 8.48 9.00 -8.10
CA ALA A 81 9.55 9.31 -7.14
C ALA A 81 10.84 9.66 -7.88
N MET A 82 11.56 10.69 -7.42
CA MET A 82 12.82 11.12 -8.01
C MET A 82 13.92 11.25 -6.95
N VAL A 83 15.01 10.54 -7.13
CA VAL A 83 16.10 10.45 -6.16
C VAL A 83 17.47 10.61 -6.84
N THR A 84 18.46 11.13 -6.13
CA THR A 84 19.80 11.24 -6.67
C THR A 84 20.50 9.87 -6.77
N ALA A 85 21.68 9.83 -7.41
CA ALA A 85 22.51 8.64 -7.54
C ALA A 85 23.01 8.14 -6.16
N GLY A 86 23.46 6.89 -6.12
CA GLY A 86 24.11 6.28 -4.97
C GLY A 86 23.21 6.23 -3.73
N PRO A 87 23.53 6.99 -2.67
CA PRO A 87 22.77 6.96 -1.41
C PRO A 87 21.30 7.36 -1.59
N GLY A 88 20.96 8.22 -2.55
CA GLY A 88 19.56 8.56 -2.83
C GLY A 88 18.76 7.34 -3.25
N LEU A 89 19.32 6.48 -4.12
CA LEU A 89 18.64 5.24 -4.47
C LEU A 89 18.67 4.22 -3.32
N THR A 90 19.80 4.02 -2.65
CA THR A 90 19.88 3.01 -1.59
C THR A 90 18.91 3.32 -0.44
N ASN A 91 18.71 4.59 -0.09
CA ASN A 91 17.70 5.00 0.86
C ASN A 91 16.25 4.74 0.38
N ALA A 92 16.01 4.71 -0.92
CA ALA A 92 14.69 4.46 -1.50
C ALA A 92 14.30 2.96 -1.58
N ILE A 93 15.26 2.04 -1.40
CA ILE A 93 15.06 0.59 -1.65
C ILE A 93 13.88 0.02 -0.86
N THR A 94 13.75 0.36 0.42
CA THR A 94 12.62 -0.14 1.24
C THR A 94 11.27 0.33 0.68
N GLY A 95 11.17 1.59 0.26
CA GLY A 95 9.96 2.10 -0.40
C GLY A 95 9.66 1.38 -1.72
N ILE A 96 10.69 1.12 -2.53
CA ILE A 96 10.56 0.37 -3.79
C ILE A 96 10.08 -1.06 -3.51
N ALA A 97 10.61 -1.72 -2.50
CA ALA A 97 10.19 -3.06 -2.09
C ALA A 97 8.72 -3.09 -1.65
N ASN A 98 8.29 -2.09 -0.85
CA ASN A 98 6.89 -1.97 -0.42
C ASN A 98 5.94 -1.79 -1.61
N ALA A 99 6.28 -0.90 -2.54
CA ALA A 99 5.51 -0.69 -3.77
C ALA A 99 5.49 -1.95 -4.66
N SER A 100 6.58 -2.75 -4.67
CA SER A 100 6.68 -3.99 -5.43
C SER A 100 5.72 -5.07 -4.91
N VAL A 101 5.74 -5.32 -3.60
CA VAL A 101 4.86 -6.30 -2.95
C VAL A 101 3.40 -5.87 -3.05
N SER A 102 3.14 -4.57 -2.86
CA SER A 102 1.81 -3.98 -3.03
C SER A 102 1.36 -3.87 -4.48
N ARG A 103 2.22 -4.13 -5.47
CA ARG A 103 1.92 -4.02 -6.91
C ARG A 103 1.44 -2.62 -7.30
N SER A 104 1.96 -1.59 -6.63
CA SER A 104 1.62 -0.19 -6.89
C SER A 104 2.44 0.36 -8.05
N PRO A 105 1.81 0.96 -9.08
CA PRO A 105 2.54 1.53 -10.21
C PRO A 105 3.29 2.79 -9.77
N VAL A 106 4.61 2.66 -9.61
CA VAL A 106 5.51 3.75 -9.25
C VAL A 106 6.64 3.85 -10.26
N LEU A 107 6.82 5.02 -10.85
CA LEU A 107 8.01 5.35 -11.64
C LEU A 107 9.08 5.94 -10.72
N VAL A 108 10.22 5.26 -10.62
CA VAL A 108 11.38 5.76 -9.88
C VAL A 108 12.41 6.29 -10.87
N ILE A 109 12.68 7.59 -10.81
CA ILE A 109 13.66 8.27 -11.65
C ILE A 109 14.91 8.55 -10.81
N SER A 110 16.10 8.23 -11.34
CA SER A 110 17.35 8.54 -10.67
C SER A 110 18.37 9.15 -11.65
N GLY A 111 19.37 9.78 -11.07
CA GLY A 111 20.54 10.21 -11.83
C GLY A 111 21.69 9.20 -11.76
N ARG A 112 22.72 9.46 -12.57
CA ARG A 112 24.00 8.76 -12.55
C ARG A 112 25.15 9.72 -12.76
N PRO A 113 26.39 9.37 -12.36
CA PRO A 113 27.59 10.08 -12.77
C PRO A 113 27.70 10.21 -14.30
N PRO A 114 28.40 11.23 -14.79
CA PRO A 114 28.63 11.41 -16.22
C PRO A 114 29.24 10.17 -16.87
N ARG A 115 28.82 9.83 -18.08
CA ARG A 115 29.32 8.66 -18.84
C ARG A 115 30.85 8.59 -18.95
N PRO A 116 31.61 9.69 -19.18
CA PRO A 116 33.06 9.64 -19.22
C PRO A 116 33.73 9.23 -17.90
N GLN A 117 33.02 9.31 -16.77
CA GLN A 117 33.52 8.96 -15.44
C GLN A 117 33.18 7.52 -15.02
N THR A 118 32.51 6.76 -15.87
CA THR A 118 32.13 5.37 -15.57
C THR A 118 33.34 4.50 -15.27
N GLY A 119 33.33 3.83 -14.12
CA GLY A 119 34.44 2.97 -13.68
C GLY A 119 35.65 3.73 -13.13
N MET A 120 35.58 5.04 -12.98
CA MET A 120 36.68 5.88 -12.47
C MET A 120 36.56 6.20 -10.97
N GLY A 121 35.55 5.64 -10.27
CA GLY A 121 35.27 5.98 -8.88
C GLY A 121 34.61 7.36 -8.72
N ALA A 122 33.70 7.71 -9.63
CA ALA A 122 32.95 8.95 -9.58
C ALA A 122 32.10 9.08 -8.31
N LEU A 123 31.74 10.32 -7.94
CA LEU A 123 30.87 10.56 -6.80
C LEU A 123 29.55 9.80 -6.95
N GLN A 124 29.19 8.99 -5.95
CA GLN A 124 27.93 8.24 -5.90
C GLN A 124 27.76 7.18 -7.02
N ASP A 125 28.86 6.70 -7.58
CA ASP A 125 28.86 5.64 -8.58
C ASP A 125 28.82 4.26 -7.93
N ILE A 126 27.68 3.60 -8.02
CA ILE A 126 27.43 2.23 -7.55
C ILE A 126 26.59 1.48 -8.60
N PRO A 127 26.56 0.14 -8.59
CA PRO A 127 25.72 -0.64 -9.51
C PRO A 127 24.23 -0.58 -9.10
N GLN A 128 23.69 0.64 -9.01
CA GLN A 128 22.37 0.92 -8.44
C GLN A 128 21.21 0.20 -9.13
N GLY A 129 21.27 0.05 -10.45
CA GLY A 129 20.26 -0.70 -11.20
C GLY A 129 20.22 -2.18 -10.85
N ASP A 130 21.38 -2.79 -10.58
CA ASP A 130 21.46 -4.22 -10.22
C ASP A 130 20.93 -4.49 -8.80
N MET A 131 21.09 -3.52 -7.89
CA MET A 131 20.58 -3.63 -6.52
C MET A 131 19.05 -3.73 -6.46
N ILE A 132 18.33 -3.10 -7.37
CA ILE A 132 16.87 -3.01 -7.36
C ILE A 132 16.20 -3.89 -8.42
N ARG A 133 16.96 -4.53 -9.30
CA ARG A 133 16.42 -5.39 -10.38
C ARG A 133 15.42 -6.44 -9.89
N PRO A 134 15.64 -7.14 -8.76
CA PRO A 134 14.72 -8.16 -8.27
C PRO A 134 13.37 -7.62 -7.81
N ILE A 135 13.28 -6.35 -7.45
CA ILE A 135 12.07 -5.72 -6.89
C ILE A 135 11.39 -4.72 -7.84
N CYS A 136 11.97 -4.50 -9.03
CA CYS A 136 11.38 -3.63 -10.07
C CYS A 136 10.86 -4.44 -11.25
N ARG A 137 9.76 -3.99 -11.85
CA ARG A 137 9.19 -4.57 -13.08
C ARG A 137 10.08 -4.35 -14.29
N ARG A 138 10.82 -3.23 -14.28
CA ARG A 138 11.79 -2.87 -15.30
C ARG A 138 12.87 -1.98 -14.69
N VAL A 139 14.11 -2.17 -15.15
CA VAL A 139 15.26 -1.33 -14.79
C VAL A 139 15.94 -0.90 -16.07
N GLU A 140 15.98 0.40 -16.32
CA GLU A 140 16.57 1.01 -17.50
C GLU A 140 17.70 1.96 -17.15
N VAL A 141 18.78 1.90 -17.92
CA VAL A 141 19.89 2.85 -17.91
C VAL A 141 19.94 3.51 -19.28
N VAL A 142 19.66 4.80 -19.35
CA VAL A 142 19.63 5.52 -20.62
C VAL A 142 20.98 6.16 -20.89
N SER A 143 21.64 5.75 -21.96
CA SER A 143 22.98 6.24 -22.31
C SER A 143 23.01 7.12 -23.57
N GLN A 144 21.91 7.20 -24.32
CA GLN A 144 21.82 7.92 -25.60
C GLN A 144 20.50 8.70 -25.70
N ARG A 145 20.57 9.92 -26.25
CA ARG A 145 19.40 10.83 -26.29
C ARG A 145 18.20 10.29 -27.07
N HIS A 146 18.41 9.61 -28.18
CA HIS A 146 17.32 9.03 -29.00
C HIS A 146 16.65 7.81 -28.33
N HIS A 147 17.21 7.27 -27.24
CA HIS A 147 16.59 6.23 -26.44
C HIS A 147 15.71 6.77 -25.31
N VAL A 148 15.73 8.06 -25.02
CA VAL A 148 15.03 8.65 -23.85
C VAL A 148 13.53 8.34 -23.88
N LEU A 149 12.83 8.78 -24.92
CA LEU A 149 11.37 8.56 -25.02
C LEU A 149 10.97 7.08 -25.10
N PRO A 150 11.61 6.25 -25.97
CA PRO A 150 11.28 4.82 -26.01
C PRO A 150 11.49 4.09 -24.70
N ARG A 151 12.54 4.44 -23.93
CA ARG A 151 12.83 3.79 -22.65
C ARG A 151 11.90 4.29 -21.54
N LEU A 152 11.59 5.59 -21.50
CA LEU A 152 10.58 6.12 -20.59
C LEU A 152 9.22 5.43 -20.81
N GLU A 153 8.74 5.36 -22.06
CA GLU A 153 7.50 4.68 -22.39
C GLU A 153 7.51 3.22 -21.95
N ALA A 154 8.58 2.48 -22.25
CA ALA A 154 8.69 1.08 -21.87
C ALA A 154 8.72 0.90 -20.34
N THR A 155 9.34 1.84 -19.61
CA THR A 155 9.40 1.81 -18.14
C THR A 155 8.05 2.11 -17.51
N VAL A 156 7.33 3.12 -18.02
CA VAL A 156 5.97 3.47 -17.58
C VAL A 156 5.02 2.30 -17.80
N ARG A 157 5.02 1.69 -18.99
CA ARG A 157 4.17 0.52 -19.28
C ARG A 157 4.46 -0.67 -18.38
N ALA A 158 5.72 -0.88 -18.03
CA ALA A 158 6.09 -1.93 -17.08
C ALA A 158 5.56 -1.63 -15.67
N ALA A 159 5.60 -0.36 -15.24
CA ALA A 159 5.03 0.05 -13.96
C ALA A 159 3.51 -0.14 -13.92
N GLU A 160 2.80 0.22 -14.99
CA GLU A 160 1.35 0.09 -15.11
C GLU A 160 0.89 -1.38 -15.18
N GLY A 161 1.76 -2.30 -15.55
CA GLY A 161 1.45 -3.73 -15.56
C GLY A 161 0.62 -4.17 -16.75
N VAL A 162 0.88 -3.66 -17.93
CA VAL A 162 0.17 -4.08 -19.17
C VAL A 162 0.59 -5.50 -19.56
N GLY A 163 -0.26 -6.48 -19.27
CA GLY A 163 0.02 -7.91 -19.49
C GLY A 163 0.99 -8.55 -18.49
N THR A 164 1.43 -7.81 -17.49
CA THR A 164 2.28 -8.25 -16.38
C THR A 164 1.78 -7.61 -15.09
N PRO A 165 2.18 -8.09 -13.89
CA PRO A 165 1.80 -7.42 -12.65
C PRO A 165 2.29 -5.97 -12.63
N ALA A 166 1.44 -5.03 -12.23
CA ALA A 166 1.87 -3.67 -11.93
C ALA A 166 2.92 -3.64 -10.82
N GLY A 167 3.66 -2.55 -10.68
CA GLY A 167 4.65 -2.39 -9.64
C GLY A 167 5.66 -1.29 -9.95
N PRO A 168 6.68 -1.08 -9.12
CA PRO A 168 7.69 -0.07 -9.38
C PRO A 168 8.52 -0.43 -10.61
N ALA A 169 8.85 0.60 -11.40
CA ALA A 169 9.81 0.51 -12.47
C ALA A 169 10.81 1.68 -12.37
N TYR A 170 12.02 1.43 -12.75
CA TYR A 170 13.15 2.31 -12.54
C TYR A 170 13.81 2.74 -13.84
N ILE A 171 14.20 4.02 -13.92
CA ILE A 171 14.99 4.56 -15.01
C ILE A 171 16.00 5.57 -14.48
N ASP A 172 17.24 5.47 -14.95
CA ASP A 172 18.26 6.46 -14.61
C ASP A 172 18.95 7.09 -15.84
N PHE A 173 19.48 8.28 -15.59
CA PHE A 173 20.11 9.11 -16.61
C PHE A 173 21.47 9.63 -16.15
N PRO A 174 22.54 9.44 -16.94
CA PRO A 174 23.80 10.13 -16.71
C PRO A 174 23.63 11.65 -16.77
N THR A 175 24.32 12.37 -15.88
CA THR A 175 24.15 13.81 -15.74
C THR A 175 24.57 14.59 -16.99
N ASP A 176 25.58 14.11 -17.71
CA ASP A 176 26.02 14.71 -18.98
C ASP A 176 24.96 14.55 -20.09
N LEU A 177 24.31 13.38 -20.16
CA LEU A 177 23.21 13.13 -21.09
C LEU A 177 22.03 14.09 -20.82
N LEU A 178 21.66 14.33 -19.57
CA LEU A 178 20.57 15.23 -19.21
C LEU A 178 20.76 16.66 -19.74
N ARG A 179 22.01 17.09 -19.94
CA ARG A 179 22.37 18.41 -20.46
C ARG A 179 22.54 18.46 -21.98
N GLU A 180 22.51 17.33 -22.67
CA GLU A 180 22.57 17.31 -24.13
C GLU A 180 21.36 18.02 -24.74
N VAL A 181 21.61 18.79 -25.78
CA VAL A 181 20.57 19.39 -26.61
C VAL A 181 19.97 18.34 -27.54
N VAL A 182 18.66 18.22 -27.55
CA VAL A 182 17.92 17.37 -28.48
C VAL A 182 17.48 18.17 -29.70
N THR A 183 17.41 17.49 -30.84
CA THR A 183 16.91 18.04 -32.10
C THR A 183 15.58 17.38 -32.43
N ASP A 184 14.81 17.93 -33.38
CA ASP A 184 13.56 17.36 -33.83
C ASP A 184 13.71 15.92 -34.36
N ALA A 185 14.91 15.56 -34.85
CA ALA A 185 15.24 14.21 -35.30
C ALA A 185 15.36 13.18 -34.12
N ASP A 186 15.58 13.68 -32.91
CA ASP A 186 15.65 12.85 -31.69
C ASP A 186 14.27 12.63 -31.06
N ILE A 187 13.21 13.30 -31.56
CA ILE A 187 11.89 13.36 -30.95
C ILE A 187 10.89 12.65 -31.86
N ASP A 188 10.18 11.70 -31.28
CA ASP A 188 9.01 11.09 -31.89
C ASP A 188 7.78 11.48 -31.04
N ASP A 189 7.00 12.43 -31.54
CA ASP A 189 5.83 12.99 -30.82
C ASP A 189 4.78 11.93 -30.43
N ARG A 190 4.79 10.77 -31.11
CA ARG A 190 3.91 9.65 -30.74
C ARG A 190 4.15 9.10 -29.32
N PHE A 191 5.31 9.35 -28.73
CA PHE A 191 5.59 8.96 -27.34
C PHE A 191 4.94 9.88 -26.30
N PHE A 192 4.50 11.07 -26.69
CA PHE A 192 3.75 11.96 -25.81
C PHE A 192 2.26 11.62 -25.75
N GLU A 193 1.75 10.94 -26.76
CA GLU A 193 0.34 10.52 -26.75
C GLU A 193 0.14 9.33 -25.80
N PRO A 194 -0.85 9.40 -24.88
CA PRO A 194 -1.22 8.26 -24.06
C PRO A 194 -1.64 7.08 -24.95
N ARG A 195 -0.95 5.96 -24.83
CA ARG A 195 -1.35 4.77 -25.56
C ARG A 195 -2.56 4.13 -24.89
N VAL A 196 -3.62 3.93 -25.63
CA VAL A 196 -4.77 3.15 -25.18
C VAL A 196 -4.29 1.73 -24.87
N SER A 197 -4.36 1.36 -23.61
CA SER A 197 -4.02 0.00 -23.17
C SER A 197 -5.07 -0.97 -23.74
N LYS A 198 -4.63 -1.95 -24.52
CA LYS A 198 -5.54 -3.01 -24.99
C LYS A 198 -5.98 -3.83 -23.78
N ARG A 199 -7.29 -3.97 -23.60
CA ARG A 199 -7.82 -4.86 -22.56
C ARG A 199 -7.54 -6.30 -22.96
N VAL A 200 -6.89 -7.05 -22.10
CA VAL A 200 -6.79 -8.51 -22.22
C VAL A 200 -8.12 -9.07 -21.72
N LEU A 201 -8.79 -9.86 -22.55
CA LEU A 201 -10.05 -10.51 -22.20
C LEU A 201 -9.76 -11.97 -21.79
N PRO A 202 -10.49 -12.53 -20.82
CA PRO A 202 -10.40 -13.96 -20.52
C PRO A 202 -10.87 -14.79 -21.71
N SER A 203 -10.37 -16.02 -21.84
CA SER A 203 -10.83 -16.93 -22.89
C SER A 203 -12.28 -17.38 -22.65
N GLU A 204 -13.00 -17.67 -23.73
CA GLU A 204 -14.37 -18.18 -23.66
C GLU A 204 -14.45 -19.49 -22.83
N ASP A 205 -13.49 -20.40 -23.01
CA ASP A 205 -13.42 -21.65 -22.25
C ASP A 205 -13.29 -21.42 -20.75
N ALA A 206 -12.49 -20.40 -20.36
CA ALA A 206 -12.34 -20.03 -18.95
C ALA A 206 -13.64 -19.47 -18.36
N ILE A 207 -14.36 -18.65 -19.14
CA ILE A 207 -15.66 -18.10 -18.74
C ILE A 207 -16.68 -19.23 -18.57
N VAL A 208 -16.78 -20.14 -19.54
CA VAL A 208 -17.69 -21.29 -19.50
C VAL A 208 -17.41 -22.17 -18.28
N ARG A 209 -16.14 -22.48 -18.04
CA ARG A 209 -15.72 -23.31 -16.90
C ARG A 209 -16.04 -22.63 -15.55
N ALA A 210 -15.70 -21.35 -15.39
CA ALA A 210 -16.01 -20.59 -14.20
C ALA A 210 -17.52 -20.49 -13.95
N THR A 211 -18.30 -20.21 -15.02
CA THR A 211 -19.77 -20.15 -14.96
C THR A 211 -20.36 -21.46 -14.49
N SER A 212 -19.85 -22.60 -15.01
CA SER A 212 -20.33 -23.93 -14.62
C SER A 212 -20.06 -24.21 -13.14
N LEU A 213 -18.88 -23.84 -12.63
CA LEU A 213 -18.54 -24.00 -11.20
C LEU A 213 -19.44 -23.14 -10.31
N ILE A 214 -19.68 -21.88 -10.69
CA ILE A 214 -20.53 -20.97 -9.94
C ILE A 214 -21.99 -21.44 -9.94
N LYS A 215 -22.51 -21.91 -11.09
CA LYS A 215 -23.87 -22.46 -11.17
C LYS A 215 -24.09 -23.67 -10.27
N ALA A 216 -23.08 -24.52 -10.14
CA ALA A 216 -23.13 -25.70 -9.28
C ALA A 216 -22.93 -25.39 -7.79
N SER A 217 -22.49 -24.18 -7.44
CA SER A 217 -22.23 -23.76 -6.06
C SER A 217 -23.53 -23.59 -5.28
N LYS A 218 -23.46 -23.88 -3.97
CA LYS A 218 -24.51 -23.56 -3.01
C LYS A 218 -24.08 -22.44 -2.05
N ARG A 219 -22.78 -22.32 -1.78
CA ARG A 219 -22.20 -21.39 -0.80
C ARG A 219 -21.04 -20.59 -1.43
N PRO A 220 -21.33 -19.74 -2.43
CA PRO A 220 -20.30 -18.98 -3.11
C PRO A 220 -19.75 -17.86 -2.21
N LEU A 221 -18.43 -17.71 -2.22
CA LEU A 221 -17.72 -16.68 -1.49
C LEU A 221 -16.77 -15.92 -2.42
N VAL A 222 -16.87 -14.60 -2.45
CA VAL A 222 -15.94 -13.72 -3.16
C VAL A 222 -14.93 -13.15 -2.18
N ILE A 223 -13.65 -13.22 -2.52
CA ILE A 223 -12.56 -12.57 -1.78
C ILE A 223 -11.81 -11.66 -2.74
N SER A 224 -11.81 -10.36 -2.45
CA SER A 224 -11.19 -9.39 -3.35
C SER A 224 -9.82 -8.92 -2.88
N GLY A 225 -9.01 -8.52 -3.84
CA GLY A 225 -7.73 -7.85 -3.66
C GLY A 225 -7.66 -6.56 -4.46
N ARG A 226 -6.45 -6.03 -4.63
CA ARG A 226 -6.19 -4.71 -5.20
C ARG A 226 -6.91 -4.40 -6.52
N ALA A 227 -6.93 -5.36 -7.46
CA ALA A 227 -7.52 -5.12 -8.77
C ALA A 227 -9.04 -4.89 -8.72
N ALA A 228 -9.71 -5.27 -7.63
CA ALA A 228 -11.13 -5.03 -7.43
C ALA A 228 -11.48 -3.54 -7.27
N LYS A 229 -10.56 -2.69 -6.78
CA LYS A 229 -10.78 -1.24 -6.67
C LYS A 229 -11.09 -0.56 -8.01
N LYS A 230 -10.57 -1.11 -9.11
CA LYS A 230 -10.84 -0.62 -10.47
C LYS A 230 -12.05 -1.30 -11.13
N ALA A 231 -12.76 -2.14 -10.40
CA ALA A 231 -13.88 -2.96 -10.86
C ALA A 231 -15.06 -2.94 -9.85
N SER A 232 -15.18 -1.88 -9.06
CA SER A 232 -16.16 -1.79 -7.96
C SER A 232 -17.59 -1.95 -8.46
N ASP A 233 -17.93 -1.33 -9.59
CA ASP A 233 -19.28 -1.39 -10.17
C ASP A 233 -19.61 -2.79 -10.70
N GLU A 234 -18.67 -3.41 -11.43
CA GLU A 234 -18.82 -4.77 -11.97
C GLU A 234 -18.82 -5.80 -10.85
N LEU A 235 -18.02 -5.59 -9.80
CA LEU A 235 -18.01 -6.47 -8.63
C LEU A 235 -19.34 -6.36 -7.88
N ALA A 236 -19.86 -5.16 -7.67
CA ALA A 236 -21.18 -4.96 -7.05
C ALA A 236 -22.31 -5.57 -7.89
N ALA A 237 -22.24 -5.46 -9.22
CA ALA A 237 -23.19 -6.09 -10.12
C ALA A 237 -23.12 -7.63 -10.05
N PHE A 238 -21.91 -8.19 -10.01
CA PHE A 238 -21.69 -9.62 -9.87
C PHE A 238 -22.20 -10.15 -8.52
N LEU A 239 -21.95 -9.47 -7.41
CA LEU A 239 -22.45 -9.84 -6.08
C LEU A 239 -23.98 -9.83 -6.04
N ARG A 240 -24.61 -8.80 -6.61
CA ARG A 240 -26.09 -8.74 -6.72
C ARG A 240 -26.67 -9.88 -7.54
N ALA A 241 -26.03 -10.23 -8.65
CA ALA A 241 -26.51 -11.29 -9.53
C ALA A 241 -26.31 -12.68 -8.95
N SER A 242 -25.15 -12.95 -8.36
CA SER A 242 -24.77 -14.28 -7.86
C SER A 242 -25.29 -14.58 -6.45
N GLY A 243 -25.61 -13.56 -5.65
CA GLY A 243 -25.93 -13.72 -4.24
C GLY A 243 -24.75 -14.21 -3.38
N ALA A 244 -23.52 -14.16 -3.91
CA ALA A 244 -22.31 -14.57 -3.21
C ALA A 244 -22.03 -13.68 -2.01
N LEU A 245 -21.55 -14.27 -0.91
CA LEU A 245 -21.00 -13.52 0.20
C LEU A 245 -19.64 -12.91 -0.17
N TYR A 246 -19.26 -11.83 0.50
CA TYR A 246 -18.09 -11.04 0.16
C TYR A 246 -17.18 -10.79 1.36
N LEU A 247 -15.88 -10.96 1.13
CA LEU A 247 -14.81 -10.54 2.03
C LEU A 247 -13.86 -9.59 1.30
N ASP A 248 -13.61 -8.44 1.86
CA ASP A 248 -12.49 -7.60 1.46
C ASP A 248 -11.17 -8.11 2.05
N THR A 249 -10.09 -7.64 1.48
CA THR A 249 -8.79 -7.58 2.14
C THR A 249 -8.39 -6.10 2.29
N THR A 250 -7.37 -5.80 3.09
CA THR A 250 -6.94 -4.40 3.25
C THR A 250 -6.60 -3.72 1.91
N GLU A 251 -6.11 -4.51 0.94
CA GLU A 251 -5.82 -4.04 -0.43
C GLU A 251 -7.07 -3.58 -1.19
N SER A 252 -8.24 -4.11 -0.86
CA SER A 252 -9.50 -3.86 -1.57
C SER A 252 -10.56 -3.15 -0.74
N ARG A 253 -10.24 -2.72 0.49
CA ARG A 253 -11.18 -2.00 1.34
C ARG A 253 -11.77 -0.80 0.60
N GLY A 254 -13.09 -0.67 0.63
CA GLY A 254 -13.85 0.33 -0.11
C GLY A 254 -14.19 -0.04 -1.56
N ALA A 255 -13.76 -1.19 -2.07
CA ALA A 255 -14.24 -1.66 -3.37
C ALA A 255 -15.74 -2.01 -3.35
N ILE A 256 -16.23 -2.46 -2.20
CA ILE A 256 -17.65 -2.65 -1.88
C ILE A 256 -17.90 -1.93 -0.57
N ALA A 257 -18.99 -1.18 -0.49
CA ALA A 257 -19.39 -0.44 0.70
C ALA A 257 -19.54 -1.37 1.92
N LEU A 258 -19.17 -0.86 3.10
CA LEU A 258 -19.16 -1.65 4.34
C LEU A 258 -20.56 -2.10 4.80
N ASP A 259 -21.60 -1.41 4.37
CA ASP A 259 -23.02 -1.72 4.66
C ASP A 259 -23.65 -2.63 3.62
N ASN A 260 -22.92 -3.01 2.56
CA ASN A 260 -23.43 -3.93 1.55
C ASN A 260 -23.82 -5.27 2.19
N PRO A 261 -25.02 -5.78 1.95
CA PRO A 261 -25.50 -7.03 2.56
C PRO A 261 -24.62 -8.25 2.27
N ALA A 262 -23.91 -8.27 1.14
CA ALA A 262 -22.97 -9.34 0.81
C ALA A 262 -21.70 -9.31 1.68
N ALA A 263 -21.31 -8.14 2.21
CA ALA A 263 -20.09 -7.96 2.98
C ALA A 263 -20.21 -8.57 4.40
N VAL A 264 -19.39 -9.57 4.68
CA VAL A 264 -19.47 -10.33 5.96
C VAL A 264 -18.10 -10.46 6.66
N PRO A 265 -17.34 -9.35 6.85
CA PRO A 265 -15.98 -9.41 7.40
C PRO A 265 -15.90 -10.03 8.81
N ALA A 266 -16.89 -9.81 9.67
CA ALA A 266 -16.92 -10.39 11.03
C ALA A 266 -17.25 -11.89 11.03
N ALA A 267 -17.78 -12.43 9.92
CA ALA A 267 -18.04 -13.86 9.74
C ALA A 267 -16.89 -14.60 9.04
N ARG A 268 -15.76 -13.94 8.73
CA ARG A 268 -14.62 -14.50 7.98
C ARG A 268 -14.23 -15.92 8.42
N GLY A 269 -14.07 -16.13 9.74
CA GLY A 269 -13.68 -17.43 10.30
C GLY A 269 -14.71 -18.55 10.14
N LYS A 270 -15.95 -18.22 9.72
CA LYS A 270 -17.00 -19.21 9.44
C LYS A 270 -17.22 -19.39 7.94
N VAL A 271 -17.28 -18.29 7.20
CA VAL A 271 -17.63 -18.37 5.76
C VAL A 271 -16.52 -19.02 4.94
N MET A 272 -15.23 -18.82 5.29
CA MET A 272 -14.12 -19.40 4.53
C MET A 272 -14.09 -20.93 4.58
N PRO A 273 -14.20 -21.59 5.75
CA PRO A 273 -14.20 -23.07 5.82
C PRO A 273 -15.50 -23.71 5.33
N GLU A 274 -16.59 -22.95 5.20
CA GLU A 274 -17.90 -23.49 4.81
C GLU A 274 -18.25 -23.22 3.35
N ALA A 275 -17.53 -22.33 2.66
CA ALA A 275 -17.71 -22.03 1.24
C ALA A 275 -17.35 -23.23 0.36
N ASP A 276 -18.17 -23.55 -0.65
CA ASP A 276 -17.93 -24.60 -1.63
C ASP A 276 -17.28 -24.08 -2.92
N VAL A 277 -17.49 -22.80 -3.27
CA VAL A 277 -16.77 -22.11 -4.34
C VAL A 277 -16.22 -20.79 -3.82
N VAL A 278 -14.90 -20.60 -3.94
CA VAL A 278 -14.20 -19.38 -3.58
C VAL A 278 -13.78 -18.66 -4.86
N ILE A 279 -14.24 -17.42 -5.02
CA ILE A 279 -13.97 -16.59 -6.19
C ILE A 279 -12.98 -15.50 -5.76
N THR A 280 -11.71 -15.59 -6.18
CA THR A 280 -10.71 -14.55 -5.89
C THR A 280 -10.70 -13.51 -6.99
N VAL A 281 -10.82 -12.24 -6.64
CA VAL A 281 -10.91 -11.12 -7.57
C VAL A 281 -9.66 -10.23 -7.43
N GLY A 282 -8.64 -10.48 -8.27
CA GLY A 282 -7.36 -9.76 -8.22
C GLY A 282 -6.63 -9.93 -6.88
N ARG A 283 -6.73 -11.11 -6.27
CA ARG A 283 -6.19 -11.43 -4.95
C ARG A 283 -5.26 -12.64 -5.01
N LYS A 284 -4.04 -12.50 -4.48
CA LYS A 284 -3.13 -13.61 -4.25
C LYS A 284 -3.56 -14.44 -3.03
N LEU A 285 -3.26 -15.72 -3.09
CA LEU A 285 -3.43 -16.63 -1.96
C LEU A 285 -2.10 -16.71 -1.18
N ASP A 286 -1.77 -15.62 -0.49
CA ASP A 286 -0.58 -15.46 0.35
C ASP A 286 -0.85 -15.83 1.82
N PHE A 287 0.09 -15.48 2.73
CA PHE A 287 -0.01 -15.78 4.16
C PHE A 287 -1.30 -15.24 4.81
N GLN A 288 -1.84 -14.10 4.35
CA GLN A 288 -3.09 -13.53 4.90
C GLN A 288 -4.32 -14.39 4.62
N LEU A 289 -4.23 -15.28 3.63
CA LEU A 289 -5.26 -16.27 3.27
C LEU A 289 -4.76 -17.70 3.48
N ALA A 290 -3.80 -17.88 4.38
CA ALA A 290 -3.18 -19.18 4.70
C ALA A 290 -2.79 -19.96 3.42
N TYR A 291 -2.25 -19.24 2.43
CA TYR A 291 -1.79 -19.79 1.14
C TYR A 291 -2.88 -20.57 0.36
N GLY A 292 -4.15 -20.30 0.60
CA GLY A 292 -5.27 -21.06 0.01
C GLY A 292 -5.42 -22.48 0.56
N SER A 293 -4.83 -22.78 1.71
CA SER A 293 -4.77 -24.12 2.29
C SER A 293 -6.06 -24.53 3.02
N GLN A 294 -6.14 -25.82 3.35
CA GLN A 294 -7.23 -26.39 4.13
C GLN A 294 -7.26 -25.93 5.60
N ALA A 295 -6.26 -25.16 6.05
CA ALA A 295 -6.26 -24.56 7.37
C ALA A 295 -7.42 -23.58 7.57
N VAL A 296 -7.84 -22.90 6.47
CA VAL A 296 -8.91 -21.90 6.51
C VAL A 296 -10.00 -22.10 5.45
N PHE A 297 -9.78 -22.95 4.44
CA PHE A 297 -10.76 -23.26 3.40
C PHE A 297 -11.20 -24.72 3.49
N SER A 298 -12.43 -25.00 3.06
CA SER A 298 -12.91 -26.38 2.92
C SER A 298 -11.97 -27.19 2.01
N PRO A 299 -11.65 -28.45 2.35
CA PRO A 299 -10.93 -29.36 1.44
C PRO A 299 -11.61 -29.53 0.08
N GLU A 300 -12.95 -29.45 0.07
CA GLU A 300 -13.78 -29.62 -1.13
C GLU A 300 -14.01 -28.33 -1.92
N ALA A 301 -13.54 -27.17 -1.38
CA ALA A 301 -13.74 -25.89 -2.02
C ALA A 301 -13.08 -25.81 -3.38
N ARG A 302 -13.84 -25.40 -4.39
CA ARG A 302 -13.37 -25.08 -5.74
C ARG A 302 -12.99 -23.60 -5.83
N PHE A 303 -11.94 -23.30 -6.60
CA PHE A 303 -11.44 -21.96 -6.75
C PHE A 303 -11.63 -21.43 -8.17
N VAL A 304 -12.36 -20.32 -8.29
CA VAL A 304 -12.44 -19.49 -9.50
C VAL A 304 -11.55 -18.27 -9.28
N ARG A 305 -10.53 -18.10 -10.09
CA ARG A 305 -9.53 -17.05 -9.89
C ARG A 305 -9.54 -16.06 -11.03
N LEU A 306 -9.77 -14.77 -10.70
CA LEU A 306 -9.68 -13.65 -11.63
C LEU A 306 -8.40 -12.87 -11.33
N GLY A 307 -7.53 -12.71 -12.33
CA GLY A 307 -6.26 -12.01 -12.18
C GLY A 307 -5.84 -11.25 -13.43
N THR A 308 -5.04 -10.19 -13.23
CA THR A 308 -4.52 -9.36 -14.31
C THR A 308 -3.24 -9.91 -14.92
N SER A 309 -2.63 -10.89 -14.28
CA SER A 309 -1.39 -11.52 -14.71
C SER A 309 -1.34 -12.99 -14.30
N SER A 310 -0.51 -13.79 -14.99
CA SER A 310 -0.27 -15.18 -14.65
C SER A 310 0.31 -15.36 -13.25
N ASP A 311 1.15 -14.43 -12.78
CA ASP A 311 1.75 -14.47 -11.45
C ASP A 311 0.73 -14.34 -10.31
N GLU A 312 -0.43 -13.73 -10.59
CA GLU A 312 -1.52 -13.66 -9.61
C GLU A 312 -2.30 -14.98 -9.53
N LEU A 313 -2.33 -15.74 -10.62
CA LEU A 313 -3.11 -16.98 -10.74
C LEU A 313 -2.27 -18.22 -10.41
N SER A 314 -0.96 -18.17 -10.64
CA SER A 314 -0.02 -19.28 -10.42
C SER A 314 0.75 -19.18 -9.10
N ASP A 315 0.09 -18.71 -8.05
CA ASP A 315 0.66 -18.68 -6.68
C ASP A 315 0.50 -20.03 -5.96
N ASN A 316 0.23 -20.04 -4.67
CA ASN A 316 0.24 -21.24 -3.83
C ASN A 316 -0.87 -22.26 -4.12
N ARG A 317 -1.94 -21.88 -4.81
CA ARG A 317 -3.04 -22.79 -5.20
C ARG A 317 -3.57 -22.45 -6.58
N PRO A 318 -3.54 -23.37 -7.54
CA PRO A 318 -4.14 -23.18 -8.85
C PRO A 318 -5.66 -23.05 -8.74
N GLY A 319 -6.27 -22.33 -9.68
CA GLY A 319 -7.72 -22.27 -9.80
C GLY A 319 -8.30 -23.49 -10.53
N ASP A 320 -9.48 -23.93 -10.14
CA ASP A 320 -10.28 -24.88 -10.92
C ASP A 320 -10.77 -24.21 -12.22
N ALA A 321 -10.92 -22.89 -12.20
CA ALA A 321 -11.06 -22.03 -13.38
C ALA A 321 -10.27 -20.73 -13.16
N GLU A 322 -9.54 -20.28 -14.19
CA GLU A 322 -8.67 -19.11 -14.15
C GLU A 322 -9.01 -18.15 -15.27
N LEU A 323 -9.43 -16.93 -14.92
CA LEU A 323 -9.76 -15.85 -15.83
C LEU A 323 -8.60 -14.86 -15.85
N LEU A 324 -7.65 -15.05 -16.76
CA LEU A 324 -6.54 -14.14 -16.98
C LEU A 324 -6.99 -12.98 -17.86
N GLY A 325 -6.98 -11.77 -17.31
CA GLY A 325 -7.34 -10.58 -18.08
C GLY A 325 -7.80 -9.42 -17.23
N SER A 326 -8.52 -8.50 -17.85
CA SER A 326 -9.13 -7.35 -17.20
C SER A 326 -10.18 -7.81 -16.19
N VAL A 327 -9.99 -7.52 -14.91
CA VAL A 327 -10.93 -7.89 -13.84
C VAL A 327 -12.34 -7.35 -14.09
N PRO A 328 -12.54 -6.04 -14.47
CA PRO A 328 -13.86 -5.57 -14.85
C PRO A 328 -14.50 -6.38 -15.99
N ALA A 329 -13.73 -6.67 -17.05
CA ALA A 329 -14.24 -7.43 -18.17
C ALA A 329 -14.57 -8.89 -17.80
N SER A 330 -13.78 -9.51 -16.93
CA SER A 330 -14.03 -10.86 -16.42
C SER A 330 -15.32 -10.94 -15.61
N LEU A 331 -15.55 -9.97 -14.71
CA LEU A 331 -16.78 -9.89 -13.93
C LEU A 331 -18.01 -9.65 -14.81
N ALA A 332 -17.92 -8.72 -15.77
CA ALA A 332 -19.00 -8.46 -16.72
C ALA A 332 -19.33 -9.71 -17.54
N ALA A 333 -18.31 -10.42 -18.06
CA ALA A 333 -18.52 -11.65 -18.83
C ALA A 333 -19.17 -12.77 -17.99
N LEU A 334 -18.83 -12.90 -16.71
CA LEU A 334 -19.49 -13.86 -15.82
C LEU A 334 -20.97 -13.51 -15.60
N VAL A 335 -21.31 -12.22 -15.47
CA VAL A 335 -22.70 -11.76 -15.34
C VAL A 335 -23.47 -12.06 -16.63
N GLU A 336 -22.91 -11.73 -17.81
CA GLU A 336 -23.50 -12.00 -19.12
C GLU A 336 -23.70 -13.51 -19.38
N ALA A 337 -22.77 -14.35 -18.94
CA ALA A 337 -22.87 -15.80 -19.03
C ALA A 337 -23.87 -16.41 -18.04
N GLY A 338 -24.49 -15.60 -17.20
CA GLY A 338 -25.42 -16.06 -16.19
C GLY A 338 -24.77 -16.94 -15.11
N ALA A 339 -23.60 -16.54 -14.62
CA ALA A 339 -22.87 -17.21 -13.54
C ALA A 339 -23.55 -16.97 -12.19
N VAL A 340 -24.68 -17.66 -11.97
CA VAL A 340 -25.55 -17.55 -10.79
C VAL A 340 -25.79 -18.95 -10.24
N PRO A 341 -25.64 -19.21 -8.94
CA PRO A 341 -25.97 -20.50 -8.34
C PRO A 341 -27.39 -20.96 -8.68
N GLU A 342 -27.54 -22.19 -9.14
CA GLU A 342 -28.86 -22.75 -9.48
C GLU A 342 -29.65 -23.14 -8.23
N GLN A 343 -28.95 -23.54 -7.16
CA GLN A 343 -29.54 -23.97 -5.89
C GLN A 343 -28.76 -23.38 -4.71
N PRO A 344 -28.82 -22.06 -4.47
CA PRO A 344 -28.09 -21.44 -3.37
C PRO A 344 -28.64 -21.91 -2.01
N ASP A 345 -27.74 -22.08 -1.05
CA ASP A 345 -28.09 -22.34 0.36
C ASP A 345 -28.48 -21.00 1.02
N VAL A 346 -29.72 -20.57 0.78
CA VAL A 346 -30.25 -19.29 1.26
C VAL A 346 -30.18 -19.20 2.79
N ALA A 347 -30.48 -20.33 3.49
CA ALA A 347 -30.42 -20.36 4.95
C ALA A 347 -29.01 -20.11 5.49
N TRP A 348 -27.99 -20.66 4.81
CA TRP A 348 -26.59 -20.38 5.16
C TRP A 348 -26.22 -18.92 4.92
N ILE A 349 -26.58 -18.36 3.76
CA ILE A 349 -26.32 -16.95 3.43
C ILE A 349 -26.91 -16.02 4.49
N GLU A 350 -28.19 -16.18 4.80
CA GLU A 350 -28.91 -15.38 5.82
C GLU A 350 -28.30 -15.52 7.21
N SER A 351 -27.90 -16.75 7.57
CA SER A 351 -27.27 -17.03 8.86
C SER A 351 -25.90 -16.36 9.01
N MET A 352 -25.09 -16.33 7.95
CA MET A 352 -23.78 -15.66 7.95
C MET A 352 -23.94 -14.14 8.00
N GLN A 353 -24.90 -13.58 7.27
CA GLN A 353 -25.23 -12.16 7.35
C GLN A 353 -25.71 -11.75 8.74
N ALA A 354 -26.60 -12.55 9.36
CA ALA A 354 -27.09 -12.30 10.72
C ALA A 354 -25.93 -12.38 11.74
N TYR A 355 -25.09 -13.40 11.64
CA TYR A 355 -23.92 -13.55 12.49
C TYR A 355 -22.95 -12.36 12.32
N ASN A 356 -22.70 -11.92 11.08
CA ASN A 356 -21.87 -10.75 10.81
C ASN A 356 -22.40 -9.49 11.47
N ARG A 357 -23.72 -9.22 11.34
CA ARG A 357 -24.36 -8.05 11.98
C ARG A 357 -24.22 -8.09 13.50
N GLU A 358 -24.62 -9.20 14.13
CA GLU A 358 -24.53 -9.36 15.59
C GLU A 358 -23.11 -9.16 16.12
N LYS A 359 -22.12 -9.78 15.46
CA LYS A 359 -20.72 -9.66 15.86
C LYS A 359 -20.18 -8.25 15.67
N THR A 360 -20.53 -7.59 14.55
CA THR A 360 -20.12 -6.20 14.27
C THR A 360 -20.72 -5.25 15.30
N GLU A 361 -22.03 -5.34 15.55
CA GLU A 361 -22.72 -4.51 16.54
C GLU A 361 -22.14 -4.68 17.94
N LYS A 362 -21.94 -5.92 18.37
CA LYS A 362 -21.35 -6.23 19.68
C LYS A 362 -19.92 -5.69 19.79
N PHE A 363 -19.12 -5.84 18.74
CA PHE A 363 -17.73 -5.34 18.71
C PHE A 363 -17.72 -3.80 18.79
N MET A 364 -18.51 -3.14 17.97
CA MET A 364 -18.57 -1.66 17.93
C MET A 364 -19.10 -1.07 19.23
N ALA A 365 -20.14 -1.66 19.82
CA ALA A 365 -20.67 -1.24 21.11
C ALA A 365 -19.65 -1.38 22.27
N GLY A 366 -18.74 -2.35 22.17
CA GLY A 366 -17.69 -2.58 23.15
C GLY A 366 -16.41 -1.79 22.93
N LEU A 367 -16.28 -1.08 21.80
CA LEU A 367 -15.01 -0.50 21.36
C LEU A 367 -14.52 0.62 22.30
N GLY A 368 -15.43 1.54 22.68
CA GLY A 368 -15.13 2.68 23.57
C GLY A 368 -15.11 2.33 25.08
N ASN A 369 -15.60 1.14 25.45
CA ASN A 369 -15.79 0.72 26.85
C ASN A 369 -14.68 -0.23 27.34
N LYS A 370 -13.45 -0.06 26.89
CA LYS A 370 -12.33 -0.88 27.34
C LYS A 370 -11.73 -0.32 28.63
N PRO A 371 -11.44 -1.18 29.61
CA PRO A 371 -10.74 -0.72 30.81
C PRO A 371 -9.34 -0.22 30.45
N PRO A 372 -8.79 0.72 31.21
CA PRO A 372 -7.39 1.12 31.10
C PRO A 372 -6.47 -0.05 31.42
N GLY A 373 -5.23 0.02 30.95
CA GLY A 373 -4.20 -0.97 31.32
C GLY A 373 -3.75 -0.85 32.77
N SER A 374 -2.85 -1.75 33.18
CA SER A 374 -2.24 -1.76 34.51
C SER A 374 -1.44 -0.48 34.79
N ASP A 375 -0.99 0.19 33.72
CA ASP A 375 -0.30 1.47 33.73
C ASP A 375 -1.25 2.69 33.82
N GLY A 376 -2.55 2.46 33.91
CA GLY A 376 -3.60 3.49 33.96
C GLY A 376 -3.87 4.20 32.63
N ARG A 377 -3.18 3.85 31.55
CA ARG A 377 -3.35 4.44 30.23
C ARG A 377 -4.56 3.84 29.48
N MET A 378 -5.11 4.61 28.56
CA MET A 378 -6.26 4.18 27.78
C MET A 378 -5.96 2.98 26.86
N HIS A 379 -6.95 2.15 26.62
CA HIS A 379 -6.85 1.06 25.67
C HIS A 379 -6.85 1.57 24.21
N PRO A 380 -6.04 1.05 23.27
CA PRO A 380 -6.01 1.49 21.87
C PRO A 380 -7.40 1.48 21.19
N GLN A 381 -8.30 0.57 21.56
CA GLN A 381 -9.65 0.54 21.02
C GLN A 381 -10.50 1.76 21.45
N SER A 382 -10.26 2.34 22.61
CA SER A 382 -10.93 3.57 23.04
C SER A 382 -10.50 4.78 22.19
N LEU A 383 -9.21 4.84 21.81
CA LEU A 383 -8.71 5.82 20.85
C LEU A 383 -9.41 5.66 19.48
N LEU A 384 -9.50 4.41 18.97
CA LEU A 384 -10.12 4.14 17.68
C LEU A 384 -11.63 4.39 17.68
N ALA A 385 -12.30 4.20 18.83
CA ALA A 385 -13.70 4.58 19.00
C ALA A 385 -13.88 6.10 18.81
N ALA A 386 -13.02 6.91 19.45
CA ALA A 386 -13.07 8.36 19.29
C ALA A 386 -12.76 8.80 17.85
N ILE A 387 -11.80 8.18 17.17
CA ILE A 387 -11.50 8.46 15.75
C ILE A 387 -12.70 8.15 14.86
N ASN A 388 -13.42 7.03 15.11
CA ASN A 388 -14.58 6.64 14.31
C ASN A 388 -15.73 7.67 14.34
N GLU A 389 -15.81 8.51 15.38
CA GLU A 389 -16.82 9.59 15.44
C GLU A 389 -16.59 10.69 14.38
N PHE A 390 -15.37 10.76 13.83
CA PHE A 390 -14.95 11.74 12.82
C PHE A 390 -14.81 11.14 11.41
N ILE A 391 -15.12 9.86 11.25
CA ILE A 391 -15.07 9.18 9.95
C ILE A 391 -16.42 9.32 9.25
N ASP A 392 -16.39 9.83 8.05
CA ASP A 392 -17.50 9.91 7.10
C ASP A 392 -17.08 9.34 5.73
N GLU A 393 -17.93 9.43 4.72
CA GLU A 393 -17.68 8.95 3.36
C GLU A 393 -16.48 9.63 2.68
N ASP A 394 -16.20 10.88 3.06
CA ASP A 394 -15.09 11.67 2.54
C ASP A 394 -13.78 11.50 3.31
N THR A 395 -13.77 10.70 4.37
CA THR A 395 -12.57 10.52 5.18
C THR A 395 -11.62 9.50 4.57
N ILE A 396 -10.34 9.87 4.45
CA ILE A 396 -9.24 8.97 4.12
C ILE A 396 -8.52 8.59 5.41
N MET A 397 -8.54 7.30 5.73
CA MET A 397 -7.80 6.75 6.86
C MET A 397 -6.49 6.13 6.42
N VAL A 398 -5.45 6.42 7.18
CA VAL A 398 -4.15 5.75 7.08
C VAL A 398 -3.85 5.08 8.41
N ALA A 399 -3.36 3.84 8.38
CA ALA A 399 -2.91 3.15 9.58
C ALA A 399 -1.51 2.57 9.38
N ASP A 400 -0.66 2.69 10.40
CA ASP A 400 0.72 2.21 10.35
C ASP A 400 1.18 1.77 11.75
N GLY A 401 2.04 0.77 11.79
CA GLY A 401 2.57 0.19 13.02
C GLY A 401 2.33 -1.31 13.08
N GLY A 402 2.57 -1.88 14.24
CA GLY A 402 2.28 -3.26 14.55
C GLY A 402 0.90 -3.41 15.20
N ASP A 403 0.82 -3.34 16.52
CA ASP A 403 -0.42 -3.52 17.28
C ASP A 403 -1.52 -2.55 16.88
N ILE A 404 -1.22 -1.25 16.81
CA ILE A 404 -2.25 -0.26 16.47
C ILE A 404 -2.80 -0.46 15.06
N LEU A 405 -1.98 -0.90 14.11
CA LEU A 405 -2.42 -1.27 12.77
C LEU A 405 -3.43 -2.44 12.82
N SER A 406 -3.12 -3.47 13.61
CA SER A 406 -4.00 -4.62 13.79
C SER A 406 -5.34 -4.22 14.43
N PHE A 407 -5.32 -3.38 15.46
CA PHE A 407 -6.54 -2.81 16.05
C PHE A 407 -7.32 -1.97 15.02
N ALA A 408 -6.63 -1.13 14.24
CA ALA A 408 -7.26 -0.27 13.23
C ALA A 408 -7.93 -1.07 12.11
N ARG A 409 -7.30 -2.14 11.62
CA ARG A 409 -7.90 -3.06 10.62
C ARG A 409 -9.23 -3.61 11.06
N ALA A 410 -9.36 -3.92 12.36
CA ALA A 410 -10.59 -4.46 12.93
C ALA A 410 -11.63 -3.39 13.27
N ALA A 411 -11.21 -2.21 13.73
CA ALA A 411 -12.08 -1.23 14.37
C ALA A 411 -12.46 -0.03 13.48
N VAL A 412 -11.59 0.38 12.54
CA VAL A 412 -11.82 1.57 11.71
C VAL A 412 -12.85 1.30 10.62
N ARG A 413 -13.83 2.20 10.48
CA ARG A 413 -14.97 2.07 9.57
C ARG A 413 -14.87 2.99 8.34
N ALA A 414 -13.65 3.30 7.89
CA ALA A 414 -13.45 4.11 6.68
C ALA A 414 -13.48 3.24 5.42
N GLU A 415 -14.15 3.71 4.38
CA GLU A 415 -14.15 3.09 3.06
C GLU A 415 -12.86 3.36 2.29
N THR A 416 -12.30 4.57 2.42
CA THR A 416 -10.98 4.88 1.87
C THR A 416 -9.92 4.63 2.94
N TYR A 417 -9.11 3.60 2.74
CA TYR A 417 -8.15 3.13 3.74
C TYR A 417 -6.82 2.74 3.09
N LEU A 418 -5.72 3.15 3.72
CA LEU A 418 -4.35 2.77 3.36
C LEU A 418 -3.62 2.18 4.56
N ASP A 419 -2.81 1.19 4.32
CA ASP A 419 -1.86 0.62 5.27
C ASP A 419 -0.60 0.08 4.56
N PRO A 420 0.43 -0.41 5.28
CA PRO A 420 1.67 -0.93 4.67
C PRO A 420 1.47 -2.09 3.68
N GLY A 421 0.31 -2.74 3.69
CA GLY A 421 0.05 -3.91 2.86
C GLY A 421 0.77 -5.17 3.33
N ALA A 422 1.00 -6.10 2.40
CA ALA A 422 1.52 -7.43 2.72
C ALA A 422 3.00 -7.46 3.12
N LEU A 423 3.80 -6.46 2.75
CA LEU A 423 5.19 -6.37 3.20
C LEU A 423 5.28 -6.00 4.70
N GLY A 424 4.28 -5.31 5.22
CA GLY A 424 4.27 -4.88 6.62
C GLY A 424 5.32 -3.81 6.94
N CYS A 425 5.65 -2.96 5.97
CA CYS A 425 6.71 -1.97 6.10
C CYS A 425 6.28 -0.85 7.04
N LEU A 426 6.97 -0.68 8.16
CA LEU A 426 6.75 0.41 9.11
C LEU A 426 7.26 1.75 8.57
N GLY A 427 6.68 2.86 9.04
CA GLY A 427 7.07 4.21 8.66
C GLY A 427 6.36 4.75 7.42
N VAL A 428 5.32 4.08 6.93
CA VAL A 428 4.52 4.58 5.80
C VAL A 428 3.49 5.63 6.22
N GLY A 429 3.11 5.68 7.50
CA GLY A 429 1.95 6.43 7.99
C GLY A 429 2.02 7.93 7.68
N VAL A 430 3.12 8.59 8.02
CA VAL A 430 3.29 10.04 7.77
C VAL A 430 3.37 10.33 6.26
N PRO A 431 4.20 9.63 5.46
CA PRO A 431 4.24 9.82 4.02
C PRO A 431 2.91 9.55 3.31
N PHE A 432 2.21 8.47 3.67
CA PHE A 432 0.92 8.12 3.05
C PHE A 432 -0.14 9.19 3.32
N ALA A 433 -0.27 9.65 4.57
CA ALA A 433 -1.24 10.68 4.93
C ALA A 433 -0.90 12.03 4.28
N THR A 434 0.39 12.39 4.22
CA THR A 434 0.84 13.60 3.53
C THR A 434 0.48 13.55 2.05
N SER A 435 0.76 12.42 1.38
CA SER A 435 0.38 12.23 -0.04
C SER A 435 -1.13 12.25 -0.23
N ALA A 436 -1.90 11.62 0.65
CA ALA A 436 -3.36 11.62 0.60
C ALA A 436 -3.92 13.05 0.67
N ALA A 437 -3.46 13.85 1.64
CA ALA A 437 -3.91 15.24 1.81
C ALA A 437 -3.54 16.13 0.61
N LEU A 438 -2.37 15.91 -0.02
CA LEU A 438 -1.97 16.65 -1.21
C LEU A 438 -2.78 16.29 -2.46
N ASN A 439 -3.20 15.03 -2.59
CA ASN A 439 -3.98 14.58 -3.73
C ASN A 439 -5.49 14.82 -3.57
N PHE A 440 -5.97 14.93 -2.34
CA PHE A 440 -7.37 15.13 -2.00
C PHE A 440 -7.50 16.26 -0.96
N PRO A 441 -7.22 17.53 -1.33
CA PRO A 441 -7.14 18.66 -0.38
C PRO A 441 -8.48 18.98 0.30
N ASP A 442 -9.59 18.59 -0.31
CA ASP A 442 -10.94 18.83 0.20
C ASP A 442 -11.45 17.68 1.10
N ARG A 443 -10.70 16.57 1.18
CA ARG A 443 -11.05 15.42 2.01
C ARG A 443 -10.34 15.44 3.35
N ARG A 444 -11.00 14.95 4.38
CA ARG A 444 -10.39 14.73 5.69
C ARG A 444 -9.39 13.58 5.63
N VAL A 445 -8.18 13.80 6.13
CA VAL A 445 -7.14 12.76 6.23
C VAL A 445 -6.74 12.58 7.69
N ILE A 446 -6.93 11.36 8.20
CA ILE A 446 -6.51 10.99 9.56
C ILE A 446 -5.58 9.77 9.46
N ALA A 447 -4.40 9.86 10.08
CA ALA A 447 -3.47 8.75 10.20
C ALA A 447 -3.37 8.30 11.65
N VAL A 448 -3.56 7.00 11.92
CA VAL A 448 -3.24 6.41 13.22
C VAL A 448 -1.94 5.61 13.09
N ILE A 449 -0.95 5.93 13.91
CA ILE A 449 0.42 5.47 13.74
C ILE A 449 0.97 5.00 15.10
N GLY A 450 1.62 3.84 15.15
CA GLY A 450 2.36 3.42 16.35
C GLY A 450 3.58 4.30 16.57
N ASP A 451 3.96 4.49 17.83
CA ASP A 451 5.10 5.32 18.22
C ASP A 451 6.43 4.85 17.61
N GLY A 452 6.69 3.55 17.57
CA GLY A 452 7.86 3.00 16.90
C GLY A 452 7.86 3.27 15.40
N SER A 453 6.72 3.07 14.73
CA SER A 453 6.57 3.34 13.30
C SER A 453 6.71 4.84 12.98
N PHE A 454 6.11 5.70 13.80
CA PHE A 454 6.24 7.14 13.68
C PHE A 454 7.71 7.59 13.77
N GLY A 455 8.48 7.00 14.70
CA GLY A 455 9.90 7.31 14.86
C GLY A 455 10.75 7.11 13.61
N LEU A 456 10.34 6.23 12.69
CA LEU A 456 11.09 5.96 11.44
C LEU A 456 10.96 7.11 10.42
N THR A 457 9.83 7.84 10.40
CA THR A 457 9.54 8.90 9.43
C THR A 457 9.01 10.19 10.07
N ALA A 458 9.26 10.39 11.35
CA ALA A 458 8.78 11.56 12.10
C ALA A 458 9.16 12.90 11.43
N MET A 459 10.35 12.96 10.80
CA MET A 459 10.82 14.16 10.13
C MET A 459 9.97 14.56 8.90
N GLU A 460 9.14 13.66 8.39
CA GLU A 460 8.22 13.97 7.29
C GLU A 460 7.02 14.84 7.73
N ILE A 461 6.84 15.08 9.01
CA ILE A 461 5.92 16.14 9.51
C ILE A 461 6.34 17.50 8.93
N ASP A 462 7.65 17.79 8.86
CA ASP A 462 8.17 18.99 8.17
C ASP A 462 7.75 19.01 6.67
N THR A 463 7.78 17.86 6.01
CA THR A 463 7.30 17.75 4.62
C THR A 463 5.81 18.08 4.52
N ALA A 464 4.98 17.58 5.43
CA ALA A 464 3.55 17.92 5.47
C ALA A 464 3.33 19.43 5.68
N VAL A 465 4.05 20.03 6.61
CA VAL A 465 3.98 21.49 6.90
C VAL A 465 4.39 22.31 5.68
N ARG A 466 5.58 22.06 5.12
CA ARG A 466 6.12 22.82 3.98
C ARG A 466 5.28 22.68 2.71
N SER A 467 4.64 21.53 2.51
CA SER A 467 3.80 21.29 1.33
C SER A 467 2.34 21.69 1.54
N GLY A 468 1.94 22.09 2.75
CA GLY A 468 0.56 22.45 3.07
C GLY A 468 -0.41 21.26 3.11
N ALA A 469 0.08 20.06 3.41
CA ALA A 469 -0.72 18.84 3.48
C ALA A 469 -1.56 18.80 4.77
N ARG A 470 -2.86 19.02 4.64
CA ARG A 470 -3.80 19.07 5.77
C ARG A 470 -4.18 17.67 6.26
N ALA A 471 -3.28 17.01 7.00
CA ALA A 471 -3.51 15.72 7.62
C ALA A 471 -3.43 15.81 9.14
N VAL A 472 -4.20 14.95 9.84
CA VAL A 472 -4.11 14.75 11.29
C VAL A 472 -3.36 13.44 11.55
N PHE A 473 -2.24 13.52 12.24
CA PHE A 473 -1.40 12.40 12.62
C PHE A 473 -1.66 12.06 14.09
N VAL A 474 -2.21 10.88 14.35
CA VAL A 474 -2.50 10.40 15.71
C VAL A 474 -1.51 9.30 16.06
N VAL A 475 -0.55 9.62 16.91
CA VAL A 475 0.44 8.65 17.39
C VAL A 475 -0.12 7.92 18.60
N ALA A 476 -0.40 6.63 18.44
CA ALA A 476 -0.76 5.73 19.55
C ALA A 476 0.52 5.33 20.30
N ASN A 477 0.88 6.14 21.30
CA ASN A 477 2.13 6.05 22.01
C ASN A 477 2.01 5.11 23.22
N ASN A 478 2.40 3.85 23.02
CA ASN A 478 2.49 2.86 24.10
C ASN A 478 3.92 2.70 24.67
N GLU A 479 4.85 3.52 24.21
CA GLU A 479 6.27 3.48 24.57
C GLU A 479 6.92 2.11 24.31
N SER A 480 6.48 1.41 23.24
CA SER A 480 6.95 0.05 22.99
C SER A 480 6.74 -0.40 21.53
N TRP A 481 7.60 -1.31 21.08
CA TRP A 481 7.33 -2.19 19.96
C TRP A 481 6.34 -3.28 20.41
N GLY A 482 5.04 -2.97 20.37
CA GLY A 482 4.01 -3.72 21.08
C GLY A 482 3.89 -5.18 20.66
N ILE A 483 3.91 -5.51 19.36
CA ILE A 483 3.82 -6.90 18.87
C ILE A 483 5.03 -7.70 19.32
N GLU A 484 6.24 -7.17 19.13
CA GLU A 484 7.49 -7.83 19.53
C GLU A 484 7.57 -8.01 21.04
N ARG A 485 7.10 -7.01 21.81
CA ARG A 485 7.01 -7.11 23.27
C ARG A 485 6.08 -8.26 23.70
N ASN A 486 4.90 -8.32 23.11
CA ASN A 486 3.94 -9.37 23.41
C ASN A 486 4.47 -10.76 22.99
N ASP A 487 5.18 -10.86 21.88
CA ASP A 487 5.84 -12.08 21.46
C ASP A 487 6.93 -12.51 22.44
N GLN A 488 7.76 -11.57 22.92
CA GLN A 488 8.79 -11.85 23.93
C GLN A 488 8.19 -12.28 25.28
N LEU A 489 7.06 -11.68 25.68
CA LEU A 489 6.36 -12.07 26.90
C LEU A 489 5.87 -13.53 26.86
N VAL A 490 5.36 -13.98 25.73
CA VAL A 490 4.75 -15.31 25.59
C VAL A 490 5.75 -16.35 25.08
N GLY A 491 6.59 -15.99 24.13
CA GLY A 491 7.47 -16.91 23.42
C GLY A 491 8.88 -17.05 24.00
N TYR A 492 9.30 -16.09 24.84
CA TYR A 492 10.67 -15.99 25.33
C TYR A 492 10.74 -15.81 26.85
N ASP A 493 9.82 -16.45 27.59
CA ASP A 493 9.74 -16.45 29.06
C ASP A 493 9.72 -15.06 29.71
N GLY A 494 9.21 -14.06 28.97
CA GLY A 494 9.13 -12.67 29.45
C GLY A 494 10.47 -11.92 29.43
N ASN A 495 11.47 -12.42 28.74
CA ASN A 495 12.77 -11.72 28.58
C ASN A 495 12.63 -10.58 27.57
N LEU A 496 12.38 -9.35 28.04
CA LEU A 496 12.17 -8.18 27.22
C LEU A 496 13.50 -7.52 26.82
N VAL A 497 13.79 -7.49 25.52
CA VAL A 497 15.04 -6.94 24.97
C VAL A 497 14.75 -6.03 23.78
N GLY A 498 15.11 -4.75 23.92
CA GLY A 498 15.04 -3.76 22.82
C GLY A 498 13.61 -3.41 22.36
N VAL A 499 12.60 -3.65 23.18
CA VAL A 499 11.19 -3.43 22.84
C VAL A 499 10.57 -2.21 23.53
N ASP A 500 11.23 -1.61 24.51
CA ASP A 500 10.76 -0.42 25.19
C ASP A 500 11.27 0.86 24.50
N LEU A 501 10.40 1.86 24.35
CA LEU A 501 10.66 3.18 23.75
C LEU A 501 10.27 4.30 24.71
N PRO A 502 10.88 4.38 25.91
CA PRO A 502 10.40 5.24 26.98
C PRO A 502 10.63 6.73 26.68
N ASN A 503 9.78 7.57 27.28
CA ASN A 503 9.93 9.02 27.39
C ASN A 503 9.92 9.82 26.08
N CYS A 504 9.45 9.24 24.98
CA CYS A 504 9.29 9.99 23.74
C CYS A 504 8.08 10.93 23.80
N ARG A 505 8.32 12.21 23.50
CA ARG A 505 7.33 13.28 23.45
C ARG A 505 7.18 13.74 22.01
N TYR A 506 6.39 12.98 21.22
CA TYR A 506 6.24 13.24 19.78
C TYR A 506 5.48 14.52 19.47
N ASN A 507 4.62 15.00 20.39
CA ASN A 507 4.00 16.31 20.27
C ASN A 507 5.05 17.43 20.20
N LEU A 508 6.12 17.38 21.02
CA LEU A 508 7.18 18.38 20.99
C LEU A 508 8.02 18.32 19.70
N VAL A 509 8.22 17.12 19.17
CA VAL A 509 8.88 16.95 17.86
C VAL A 509 8.07 17.63 16.76
N ALA A 510 6.77 17.36 16.70
CA ALA A 510 5.88 17.92 15.69
C ALA A 510 5.74 19.44 15.80
N GLU A 511 5.64 19.98 17.02
CA GLU A 511 5.65 21.41 17.29
C GLU A 511 6.95 22.06 16.80
N GLY A 512 8.10 21.44 17.09
CA GLY A 512 9.41 21.90 16.61
C GLY A 512 9.56 21.89 15.09
N LEU A 513 8.76 21.07 14.37
CA LEU A 513 8.68 21.00 12.92
C LEU A 513 7.58 21.91 12.32
N GLY A 514 6.86 22.67 13.17
CA GLY A 514 5.88 23.67 12.76
C GLY A 514 4.45 23.16 12.61
N ALA A 515 4.14 21.93 13.01
CA ALA A 515 2.78 21.42 13.05
C ALA A 515 2.07 21.83 14.36
N TYR A 516 0.75 21.93 14.32
CA TYR A 516 -0.03 21.96 15.57
C TYR A 516 0.14 20.64 16.31
N ALA A 517 0.32 20.65 17.63
CA ALA A 517 0.51 19.41 18.35
C ALA A 517 -0.02 19.45 19.78
N GLU A 518 -0.61 18.31 20.24
CA GLU A 518 -1.06 18.11 21.61
C GLU A 518 -0.65 16.72 22.11
N ARG A 519 -0.46 16.60 23.44
CA ARG A 519 -0.36 15.31 24.11
C ARG A 519 -1.64 15.01 24.87
N ILE A 520 -2.18 13.81 24.66
CA ILE A 520 -3.44 13.35 25.23
C ILE A 520 -3.17 12.14 26.14
N GLU A 521 -3.59 12.23 27.39
CA GLU A 521 -3.41 11.17 28.39
C GLU A 521 -4.74 10.59 28.89
N LYS A 522 -5.84 11.33 28.69
CA LYS A 522 -7.17 10.93 29.18
C LYS A 522 -8.16 10.73 28.02
N PRO A 523 -9.01 9.69 28.08
CA PRO A 523 -9.99 9.42 27.04
C PRO A 523 -10.99 10.57 26.81
N GLU A 524 -11.39 11.29 27.88
CA GLU A 524 -12.34 12.40 27.82
C GLU A 524 -11.82 13.61 27.01
N ASP A 525 -10.50 13.75 26.87
CA ASP A 525 -9.89 14.85 26.13
C ASP A 525 -9.80 14.57 24.62
N LEU A 526 -9.96 13.29 24.19
CA LEU A 526 -9.74 12.86 22.80
C LEU A 526 -10.60 13.59 21.80
N ARG A 527 -11.91 13.68 22.04
CA ARG A 527 -12.87 14.29 21.11
C ARG A 527 -12.48 15.73 20.81
N GLY A 528 -12.31 16.55 21.86
CA GLY A 528 -11.95 17.96 21.70
C GLY A 528 -10.56 18.16 21.06
N ALA A 529 -9.61 17.24 21.33
CA ALA A 529 -8.29 17.29 20.71
C ALA A 529 -8.36 16.97 19.20
N ILE A 530 -9.15 15.98 18.80
CA ILE A 530 -9.34 15.65 17.37
C ILE A 530 -10.01 16.81 16.64
N GLU A 531 -11.04 17.45 17.25
CA GLU A 531 -11.69 18.63 16.67
C GLU A 531 -10.68 19.76 16.42
N ARG A 532 -9.86 20.12 17.43
CA ARG A 532 -8.82 21.14 17.28
C ARG A 532 -7.74 20.77 16.26
N ALA A 533 -7.34 19.49 16.21
CA ALA A 533 -6.36 19.00 15.24
C ALA A 533 -6.87 19.11 13.80
N LEU A 534 -8.15 18.80 13.56
CA LEU A 534 -8.77 18.94 12.24
C LEU A 534 -8.85 20.39 11.76
N GLU A 535 -9.12 21.34 12.68
CA GLU A 535 -9.13 22.77 12.38
C GLU A 535 -7.73 23.29 12.03
N ASN A 536 -6.69 22.81 12.73
CA ASN A 536 -5.32 23.30 12.66
C ASN A 536 -4.36 22.39 11.86
N ALA A 537 -4.88 21.46 11.03
CA ALA A 537 -4.04 20.55 10.25
C ALA A 537 -3.11 21.31 9.26
N PRO A 538 -1.83 20.87 9.10
CA PRO A 538 -1.26 19.62 9.62
C PRO A 538 -1.08 19.62 11.13
N ALA A 539 -1.56 18.55 11.77
CA ALA A 539 -1.59 18.45 13.23
C ALA A 539 -1.17 17.05 13.71
N LEU A 540 -0.55 17.00 14.91
CA LEU A 540 -0.20 15.74 15.55
C LEU A 540 -0.79 15.63 16.95
N LEU A 541 -1.44 14.50 17.24
CA LEU A 541 -1.87 14.11 18.56
C LEU A 541 -1.00 12.96 19.07
N ASP A 542 -0.24 13.21 20.14
CA ASP A 542 0.56 12.19 20.84
C ASP A 542 -0.29 11.59 21.96
N VAL A 543 -0.91 10.45 21.70
CA VAL A 543 -1.91 9.83 22.58
C VAL A 543 -1.30 8.70 23.38
N ALA A 544 -1.28 8.85 24.71
CA ALA A 544 -0.79 7.81 25.61
C ALA A 544 -1.74 6.62 25.67
N VAL A 545 -1.34 5.48 25.13
CA VAL A 545 -2.10 4.23 25.18
C VAL A 545 -1.35 3.16 25.97
N THR A 546 -2.08 2.17 26.51
CA THR A 546 -1.45 1.09 27.28
C THR A 546 -0.69 0.11 26.40
N LYS A 547 0.43 -0.39 26.91
CA LYS A 547 1.20 -1.48 26.33
C LYS A 547 0.68 -2.88 26.70
N ASP A 548 -0.33 -2.95 27.59
CA ASP A 548 -0.91 -4.23 28.02
C ASP A 548 -1.94 -4.78 27.04
N ALA A 549 -2.30 -4.01 26.02
CA ALA A 549 -3.28 -4.43 25.03
C ALA A 549 -2.67 -5.43 24.04
N GLU A 550 -3.35 -6.56 23.84
CA GLU A 550 -3.00 -7.56 22.85
C GLU A 550 -3.85 -7.39 21.59
N SER A 551 -3.19 -7.19 20.45
CA SER A 551 -3.87 -7.01 19.18
C SER A 551 -4.50 -8.30 18.62
N PRO A 552 -5.50 -8.17 17.70
CA PRO A 552 -6.06 -9.33 17.02
C PRO A 552 -5.03 -10.16 16.24
N ASP A 553 -4.08 -9.52 15.54
CA ASP A 553 -3.07 -10.22 14.76
C ASP A 553 -2.10 -11.00 15.67
N PHE A 554 -1.74 -10.45 16.83
CA PHE A 554 -0.96 -11.17 17.82
C PHE A 554 -1.73 -12.41 18.33
N LYS A 555 -3.00 -12.26 18.73
CA LYS A 555 -3.84 -13.37 19.23
C LYS A 555 -4.07 -14.47 18.21
N ASN A 556 -4.14 -14.12 16.94
CA ASN A 556 -4.36 -15.05 15.83
C ASN A 556 -3.06 -15.62 15.25
N GLY A 557 -1.90 -15.26 15.78
CA GLY A 557 -0.60 -15.72 15.32
C GLY A 557 -0.15 -15.15 13.96
N LEU A 558 -0.84 -14.14 13.41
CA LEU A 558 -0.47 -13.51 12.12
C LEU A 558 0.72 -12.56 12.24
N ALA A 559 1.01 -12.07 13.45
CA ALA A 559 2.11 -11.15 13.74
C ALA A 559 3.38 -11.86 14.23
N GLY A 560 3.32 -13.17 14.43
CA GLY A 560 4.45 -13.94 14.92
C GLY A 560 5.34 -14.49 13.82
N VAL A 561 6.47 -15.04 14.24
CA VAL A 561 7.37 -15.83 13.41
C VAL A 561 6.64 -17.09 12.90
N PRO A 562 7.08 -17.74 11.79
CA PRO A 562 6.34 -18.79 11.07
C PRO A 562 5.66 -19.91 11.86
N ASP A 563 6.12 -20.26 13.04
CA ASP A 563 5.51 -21.27 13.89
C ASP A 563 4.16 -20.85 14.52
N ARG A 564 3.81 -19.56 14.47
CA ARG A 564 2.54 -18.99 14.98
C ARG A 564 1.59 -18.48 13.89
N GLN A 565 1.99 -18.54 12.64
CA GLN A 565 1.07 -18.26 11.55
C GLN A 565 0.03 -19.37 11.51
N ALA A 566 -1.27 -19.04 11.55
CA ALA A 566 -2.48 -19.87 11.61
C ALA A 566 -2.52 -21.13 10.71
N LEU A 567 -1.47 -21.91 10.69
CA LEU A 567 -1.23 -23.11 9.91
C LEU A 567 -0.94 -24.28 10.84
N GLU A 568 -1.82 -24.56 11.82
CA GLU A 568 -1.62 -25.71 12.73
C GLU A 568 -1.22 -27.01 12.00
N VAL A 569 -1.68 -27.21 10.78
CA VAL A 569 -1.33 -28.35 9.95
C VAL A 569 0.13 -28.26 9.48
N TRP A 570 0.59 -27.08 9.10
CA TRP A 570 1.98 -26.84 8.70
C TRP A 570 2.91 -26.85 9.91
N ASP A 571 2.53 -26.24 11.01
CA ASP A 571 3.27 -26.28 12.27
C ASP A 571 3.45 -27.71 12.77
N ARG A 572 2.41 -28.53 12.68
CA ARG A 572 2.51 -29.97 13.02
C ARG A 572 3.45 -30.70 12.06
N ALA A 573 3.36 -30.43 10.75
CA ALA A 573 4.22 -31.06 9.75
C ALA A 573 5.69 -30.63 9.92
N GLU A 574 5.95 -29.36 10.18
CA GLU A 574 7.31 -28.86 10.44
C GLU A 574 7.87 -29.42 11.77
N LYS A 575 7.11 -29.36 12.84
CA LYS A 575 7.53 -29.96 14.13
C LYS A 575 7.81 -31.47 14.01
N GLN A 576 7.02 -32.21 13.23
CA GLN A 576 7.28 -33.62 12.94
C GLN A 576 8.56 -33.81 12.11
N ARG A 577 8.85 -32.95 11.15
CA ARG A 577 10.06 -33.00 10.34
C ARG A 577 11.32 -32.83 11.19
N TYR A 578 11.32 -31.89 12.14
CA TYR A 578 12.45 -31.64 13.04
C TYR A 578 12.60 -32.72 14.14
N THR A 579 11.52 -33.38 14.56
CA THR A 579 11.59 -34.47 15.56
C THR A 579 12.08 -35.81 15.00
N VAL A 580 11.97 -36.03 13.69
CA VAL A 580 12.46 -37.24 13.03
C VAL A 580 13.99 -37.20 12.83
N ASP A 581 14.56 -36.03 12.56
CA ASP A 581 16.01 -35.87 12.32
C ASP A 581 16.87 -35.97 13.61
N THR A 582 16.29 -35.74 14.78
CA THR A 582 17.00 -35.89 16.06
C THR A 582 17.06 -37.34 16.60
N ALA A 583 16.30 -38.26 15.99
CA ALA A 583 16.27 -39.67 16.39
C ALA A 583 17.20 -40.57 15.58
N THR A 584 17.89 -40.04 14.56
CA THR A 584 18.80 -40.78 13.66
C THR A 584 20.25 -40.27 13.70
N GLY A 585 20.61 -39.43 14.68
CA GLY A 585 21.97 -38.91 14.91
C GLY A 585 22.68 -39.63 16.08
#